data_7f6da7103259ea63eda8c645e2135fb5
#
_entry.id   7f6da7103259ea63eda8c645e2135fb5
#
_cell.length_a   1.000
_cell.length_b   1.000
_cell.length_c   1.000
_cell.angle_alpha   90.00
_cell.angle_beta   90.00
_cell.angle_gamma   90.00
#
_symmetry.space_group_name_H-M   'P 1'
#
loop_
_entity.id
_entity.type
_entity.pdbx_description
1 polymer ?
#
loop_
_entity_poly.entity_id
_entity_poly.type
_entity_poly.pdbx_seq_one_letter_code
_entity_poly.pdbx_strand_id
1 'polypeptide(L)'
;MKLLRLLAASVAALTIIVLVACDGTTTPVTVTVPNAVDSLKATSIDAATVRLKWNASSTTNINGYRVTILNSASGAAIGTTNVSGTMIDVNGLTAGTVYLFRVQTRTADTVSTAREIRWSPAVRVTTMQGAAVRIYETASGFGSGLAIQGGIARNLIVASGADWDFGIETRSADTLRIGSPGSLNYSSIVRTPATDTRTGDQLYLNVDSLSQVFDTQVQMGAAGSFAIPLRTITKGLVLAIQTRAGNFAKIFVKSANNSLLQGTAPNRYVEVEISYQPVANVPYALAPSLNPMAAKGFIDGVTFTKVTP
;
A
#
# COMPACT_ATOMS: atom_id res chain seq x y z
N MET A 1 -43.37 -42.68 -0.16
CA MET A 1 -43.36 -42.23 1.25
C MET A 1 -42.22 -41.28 1.48
N LYS A 2 -42.56 -40.07 1.94
CA LYS A 2 -41.79 -39.07 2.70
C LYS A 2 -40.94 -38.11 1.88
N LEU A 3 -41.50 -37.04 1.66
CA LEU A 3 -41.57 -35.73 2.29
C LEU A 3 -40.33 -34.86 2.03
N LEU A 4 -40.53 -34.10 0.99
CA LEU A 4 -39.88 -32.86 0.62
C LEU A 4 -40.09 -31.82 1.73
N ARG A 5 -39.04 -31.18 2.25
CA ARG A 5 -39.14 -29.94 2.99
C ARG A 5 -38.34 -28.84 2.29
N LEU A 6 -39.07 -28.02 1.57
CA LEU A 6 -38.65 -26.68 1.17
C LEU A 6 -38.47 -25.83 2.42
N LEU A 7 -37.32 -25.20 2.60
CA LEU A 7 -37.15 -24.03 3.47
C LEU A 7 -37.11 -22.80 2.57
N ALA A 8 -38.23 -22.09 2.54
CA ALA A 8 -38.31 -20.74 1.99
C ALA A 8 -37.73 -19.77 3.03
N ALA A 9 -36.66 -19.05 2.67
CA ALA A 9 -36.14 -17.93 3.43
C ALA A 9 -37.02 -16.70 3.14
N SER A 10 -37.95 -16.40 4.06
CA SER A 10 -38.75 -15.18 4.05
C SER A 10 -37.94 -14.03 4.61
N VAL A 11 -37.62 -13.06 3.74
CA VAL A 11 -37.19 -11.72 4.14
C VAL A 11 -38.39 -11.00 4.77
N ALA A 12 -38.43 -10.95 6.09
CA ALA A 12 -39.41 -10.17 6.82
C ALA A 12 -38.97 -8.70 6.85
N ALA A 13 -39.54 -7.89 5.96
CA ALA A 13 -39.53 -6.45 6.11
C ALA A 13 -40.41 -6.09 7.33
N LEU A 14 -39.78 -5.77 8.46
CA LEU A 14 -40.48 -5.32 9.66
C LEU A 14 -40.92 -3.86 9.46
N THR A 15 -42.13 -3.67 8.98
CA THR A 15 -42.80 -2.38 8.94
C THR A 15 -43.41 -2.13 10.31
N ILE A 16 -42.78 -1.32 11.15
CA ILE A 16 -43.36 -0.86 12.40
C ILE A 16 -44.32 0.30 12.07
N ILE A 17 -45.60 -0.01 12.04
CA ILE A 17 -46.64 1.01 11.99
C ILE A 17 -46.93 1.45 13.44
N VAL A 18 -46.42 2.61 13.84
CA VAL A 18 -46.82 3.27 15.07
C VAL A 18 -48.06 4.14 14.72
N LEU A 19 -49.23 3.64 15.08
CA LEU A 19 -50.47 4.44 15.08
C LEU A 19 -50.47 5.31 16.34
N VAL A 20 -50.01 6.55 16.22
CA VAL A 20 -50.32 7.59 17.19
C VAL A 20 -51.44 8.44 16.59
N ALA A 21 -52.65 8.22 17.08
CA ALA A 21 -53.80 9.12 16.83
C ALA A 21 -53.57 10.38 17.64
N CYS A 22 -53.15 11.46 16.99
CA CYS A 22 -53.27 12.83 17.46
C CYS A 22 -53.46 13.73 16.26
N ASP A 23 -54.54 14.49 16.26
CA ASP A 23 -54.94 15.47 15.25
C ASP A 23 -53.80 16.48 15.01
N GLY A 24 -53.16 16.36 13.91
CA GLY A 24 -52.14 17.25 13.36
C GLY A 24 -51.56 16.59 12.12
N THR A 25 -51.76 17.19 10.97
CA THR A 25 -51.15 16.79 9.70
C THR A 25 -49.63 16.82 9.80
N THR A 26 -49.03 15.78 10.39
CA THR A 26 -47.59 15.57 10.31
C THR A 26 -47.30 15.03 8.90
N THR A 27 -46.82 15.88 7.99
CA THR A 27 -46.20 15.44 6.78
C THR A 27 -45.05 14.49 7.15
N PRO A 28 -45.05 13.25 6.64
CA PRO A 28 -43.96 12.33 6.93
C PRO A 28 -42.64 12.96 6.47
N VAL A 29 -41.73 13.19 7.39
CA VAL A 29 -40.37 13.66 7.07
C VAL A 29 -39.68 12.51 6.36
N THR A 30 -39.51 12.63 5.05
CA THR A 30 -38.74 11.67 4.26
C THR A 30 -37.26 11.93 4.51
N VAL A 31 -36.67 11.12 5.36
CA VAL A 31 -35.21 11.17 5.60
C VAL A 31 -34.51 10.54 4.40
N THR A 32 -33.83 11.37 3.61
CA THR A 32 -33.04 10.89 2.48
C THR A 32 -31.68 10.41 2.97
N VAL A 33 -31.38 9.12 2.81
CA VAL A 33 -30.09 8.53 3.13
C VAL A 33 -29.05 9.01 2.10
N PRO A 34 -27.92 9.61 2.53
CA PRO A 34 -26.89 10.08 1.61
C PRO A 34 -26.18 8.93 0.90
N ASN A 35 -25.60 9.23 -0.25
CA ASN A 35 -24.77 8.28 -0.98
C ASN A 35 -23.47 8.01 -0.20
N ALA A 36 -23.02 6.76 -0.21
CA ALA A 36 -21.75 6.39 0.35
C ALA A 36 -20.58 7.09 -0.37
N VAL A 37 -19.46 7.22 0.31
CA VAL A 37 -18.21 7.64 -0.32
C VAL A 37 -17.75 6.61 -1.35
N ASP A 38 -16.93 7.04 -2.30
CA ASP A 38 -16.33 6.16 -3.30
C ASP A 38 -14.81 6.14 -3.17
N SER A 39 -14.16 5.13 -3.80
CA SER A 39 -12.70 5.02 -3.92
C SER A 39 -11.94 5.16 -2.60
N LEU A 40 -12.46 4.57 -1.52
CA LEU A 40 -11.74 4.54 -0.23
C LEU A 40 -10.38 3.85 -0.37
N LYS A 41 -9.33 4.57 -0.03
CA LYS A 41 -7.93 4.14 -0.09
C LYS A 41 -7.26 4.31 1.26
N ALA A 42 -6.27 3.47 1.55
CA ALA A 42 -5.44 3.56 2.73
C ALA A 42 -3.95 3.53 2.37
N THR A 43 -3.14 4.19 3.18
CA THR A 43 -1.67 4.07 3.15
C THR A 43 -1.13 4.22 4.57
N SER A 44 -0.11 3.43 4.88
CA SER A 44 0.61 3.52 6.15
C SER A 44 1.58 4.70 6.08
N ILE A 45 1.50 5.61 7.04
CA ILE A 45 2.40 6.77 7.17
C ILE A 45 3.62 6.39 8.02
N ASP A 46 3.37 5.75 9.15
CA ASP A 46 4.36 5.23 10.09
C ASP A 46 3.79 4.06 10.90
N ALA A 47 4.50 3.62 11.93
CA ALA A 47 4.13 2.47 12.76
C ALA A 47 2.84 2.66 13.57
N ALA A 48 2.34 3.88 13.67
CA ALA A 48 1.18 4.24 14.49
C ALA A 48 0.07 4.96 13.70
N THR A 49 0.29 5.25 12.40
CA THR A 49 -0.59 6.12 11.62
C THR A 49 -0.97 5.50 10.29
N VAL A 50 -2.26 5.48 9.99
CA VAL A 50 -2.83 5.15 8.66
C VAL A 50 -3.54 6.37 8.12
N ARG A 51 -3.21 6.78 6.90
CA ARG A 51 -3.93 7.78 6.12
C ARG A 51 -5.03 7.12 5.33
N LEU A 52 -6.24 7.63 5.48
CA LEU A 52 -7.39 7.29 4.66
C LEU A 52 -7.68 8.44 3.69
N LYS A 53 -8.07 8.11 2.47
CA LYS A 53 -8.54 9.05 1.46
C LYS A 53 -9.68 8.44 0.67
N TRP A 54 -10.67 9.26 0.34
CA TRP A 54 -11.83 8.85 -0.46
C TRP A 54 -12.26 9.95 -1.42
N ASN A 55 -13.11 9.61 -2.39
CA ASN A 55 -13.78 10.61 -3.21
C ASN A 55 -15.00 11.15 -2.47
N ALA A 56 -15.29 12.42 -2.67
CA ALA A 56 -16.47 13.05 -2.08
C ALA A 56 -17.75 12.31 -2.50
N SER A 57 -18.72 12.23 -1.57
CA SER A 57 -20.06 11.76 -1.89
C SER A 57 -20.71 12.65 -2.95
N SER A 58 -21.52 12.05 -3.81
CA SER A 58 -22.34 12.77 -4.78
C SER A 58 -23.57 13.47 -4.16
N THR A 59 -23.86 13.20 -2.87
CA THR A 59 -24.94 13.89 -2.15
C THR A 59 -24.53 15.33 -1.85
N THR A 60 -25.43 16.26 -2.13
CA THR A 60 -25.28 17.67 -1.76
C THR A 60 -25.70 17.91 -0.30
N ASN A 61 -25.29 19.04 0.29
CA ASN A 61 -25.65 19.46 1.65
C ASN A 61 -25.28 18.44 2.74
N ILE A 62 -24.07 17.84 2.60
CA ILE A 62 -23.52 16.95 3.60
C ILE A 62 -22.89 17.72 4.76
N ASN A 63 -22.92 17.13 5.96
CA ASN A 63 -22.26 17.63 7.17
C ASN A 63 -20.87 16.97 7.35
N GLY A 64 -20.26 16.50 6.26
CA GLY A 64 -18.98 15.81 6.25
C GLY A 64 -19.12 14.29 6.36
N TYR A 65 -18.15 13.66 7.01
CA TYR A 65 -18.03 12.20 7.05
C TYR A 65 -17.81 11.72 8.47
N ARG A 66 -18.30 10.51 8.76
CA ARG A 66 -18.01 9.77 9.99
C ARG A 66 -16.99 8.69 9.66
N VAL A 67 -15.89 8.67 10.39
CA VAL A 67 -14.86 7.62 10.30
C VAL A 67 -14.89 6.83 11.59
N THR A 68 -15.14 5.52 11.49
CA THR A 68 -15.14 4.60 12.63
C THR A 68 -13.99 3.60 12.46
N ILE A 69 -13.23 3.41 13.53
CA ILE A 69 -12.11 2.49 13.62
C ILE A 69 -12.54 1.32 14.49
N LEU A 70 -12.37 0.10 13.97
CA LEU A 70 -12.70 -1.12 14.68
C LEU A 70 -11.48 -2.06 14.72
N ASN A 71 -11.38 -2.86 15.75
CA ASN A 71 -10.50 -4.01 15.75
C ASN A 71 -11.03 -5.02 14.70
N SER A 72 -10.21 -5.39 13.74
CA SER A 72 -10.65 -6.25 12.62
C SER A 72 -10.98 -7.68 13.06
N ALA A 73 -10.39 -8.17 14.14
CA ALA A 73 -10.62 -9.52 14.63
C ALA A 73 -11.88 -9.62 15.51
N SER A 74 -12.07 -8.66 16.44
CA SER A 74 -13.20 -8.67 17.39
C SER A 74 -14.43 -7.91 16.89
N GLY A 75 -14.27 -7.02 15.89
CA GLY A 75 -15.33 -6.09 15.48
C GLY A 75 -15.62 -4.96 16.47
N ALA A 76 -14.92 -4.91 17.61
CA ALA A 76 -15.13 -3.88 18.63
C ALA A 76 -14.71 -2.50 18.11
N ALA A 77 -15.54 -1.48 18.35
CA ALA A 77 -15.19 -0.11 18.03
C ALA A 77 -14.07 0.39 18.95
N ILE A 78 -13.02 0.95 18.33
CA ILE A 78 -11.89 1.57 19.02
C ILE A 78 -12.12 3.08 19.13
N GLY A 79 -12.70 3.68 18.08
CA GLY A 79 -12.98 5.10 18.05
C GLY A 79 -13.85 5.51 16.88
N THR A 80 -14.43 6.69 16.99
CA THR A 80 -15.21 7.33 15.93
C THR A 80 -14.88 8.82 15.92
N THR A 81 -14.69 9.36 14.72
CA THR A 81 -14.45 10.79 14.53
C THR A 81 -15.25 11.33 13.36
N ASN A 82 -15.53 12.63 13.35
CA ASN A 82 -16.19 13.31 12.24
C ASN A 82 -15.19 14.23 11.56
N VAL A 83 -15.19 14.24 10.24
CA VAL A 83 -14.30 15.05 9.41
C VAL A 83 -15.09 15.76 8.31
N SER A 84 -14.67 16.96 7.94
CA SER A 84 -15.28 17.72 6.85
C SER A 84 -14.65 17.42 5.48
N GLY A 85 -13.36 17.05 5.49
CA GLY A 85 -12.60 16.75 4.27
C GLY A 85 -12.69 15.28 3.85
N THR A 86 -12.04 14.96 2.75
CA THR A 86 -12.01 13.62 2.14
C THR A 86 -10.74 12.84 2.46
N MET A 87 -10.01 13.24 3.49
CA MET A 87 -8.79 12.61 3.96
C MET A 87 -8.64 12.78 5.47
N ILE A 88 -8.07 11.78 6.14
CA ILE A 88 -7.73 11.81 7.56
C ILE A 88 -6.51 10.92 7.84
N ASP A 89 -5.69 11.34 8.79
CA ASP A 89 -4.65 10.52 9.41
C ASP A 89 -5.20 9.97 10.73
N VAL A 90 -5.32 8.65 10.81
CA VAL A 90 -5.75 7.93 12.01
C VAL A 90 -4.52 7.51 12.77
N ASN A 91 -4.33 8.08 13.96
CA ASN A 91 -3.16 7.88 14.81
C ASN A 91 -3.47 6.91 15.97
N GLY A 92 -2.43 6.53 16.72
CA GLY A 92 -2.56 5.68 17.90
C GLY A 92 -2.79 4.21 17.60
N LEU A 93 -2.43 3.79 16.39
CA LEU A 93 -2.51 2.40 15.94
C LEU A 93 -1.22 1.64 16.24
N THR A 94 -1.19 0.35 15.94
CA THR A 94 -0.02 -0.52 16.15
C THR A 94 0.33 -1.23 14.84
N ALA A 95 1.58 -1.13 14.40
CA ALA A 95 2.07 -1.81 13.21
C ALA A 95 1.89 -3.34 13.32
N GLY A 96 1.48 -3.97 12.22
CA GLY A 96 1.17 -5.40 12.19
C GLY A 96 -0.22 -5.77 12.72
N THR A 97 -0.94 -4.84 13.33
CA THR A 97 -2.34 -5.04 13.74
C THR A 97 -3.29 -4.56 12.66
N VAL A 98 -4.19 -5.43 12.23
CA VAL A 98 -5.19 -5.10 11.21
C VAL A 98 -6.40 -4.43 11.85
N TYR A 99 -6.74 -3.26 11.35
CA TYR A 99 -7.92 -2.49 11.73
C TYR A 99 -8.95 -2.50 10.58
N LEU A 100 -10.23 -2.40 10.93
CA LEU A 100 -11.31 -2.15 9.99
C LEU A 100 -11.70 -0.68 10.08
N PHE A 101 -11.53 0.05 9.00
CA PHE A 101 -11.94 1.45 8.88
C PHE A 101 -13.26 1.53 8.11
N ARG A 102 -14.22 2.27 8.65
CA ARG A 102 -15.52 2.56 8.05
C ARG A 102 -15.65 4.04 7.80
N VAL A 103 -16.03 4.42 6.58
CA VAL A 103 -16.29 5.81 6.22
C VAL A 103 -17.73 5.93 5.72
N GLN A 104 -18.47 6.86 6.32
CA GLN A 104 -19.86 7.14 6.01
C GLN A 104 -20.06 8.62 5.73
N THR A 105 -20.83 8.96 4.71
CA THR A 105 -21.31 10.34 4.48
C THR A 105 -22.32 10.69 5.55
N ARG A 106 -22.27 11.92 6.08
CA ARG A 106 -23.21 12.44 7.07
C ARG A 106 -24.03 13.60 6.52
N THR A 107 -25.31 13.59 6.84
CA THR A 107 -26.20 14.77 6.81
C THR A 107 -26.55 15.17 8.24
N ALA A 108 -27.47 16.12 8.43
CA ALA A 108 -27.98 16.49 9.75
C ALA A 108 -28.68 15.30 10.43
N ASP A 109 -29.44 14.52 9.67
CA ASP A 109 -30.41 13.56 10.21
C ASP A 109 -29.96 12.10 10.11
N THR A 110 -29.00 11.79 9.22
CA THR A 110 -28.65 10.39 8.94
C THR A 110 -27.23 10.22 8.40
N VAL A 111 -26.82 8.96 8.22
CA VAL A 111 -25.55 8.57 7.60
C VAL A 111 -25.79 7.57 6.47
N SER A 112 -24.85 7.53 5.52
CA SER A 112 -24.86 6.55 4.43
C SER A 112 -24.58 5.14 4.91
N THR A 113 -24.73 4.17 4.02
CA THR A 113 -24.02 2.90 4.13
C THR A 113 -22.51 3.15 4.22
N ALA A 114 -21.78 2.28 4.94
CA ALA A 114 -20.35 2.42 5.12
C ALA A 114 -19.57 1.89 3.91
N ARG A 115 -18.50 2.61 3.53
CA ARG A 115 -17.38 1.99 2.82
C ARG A 115 -16.36 1.53 3.82
N GLU A 116 -15.82 0.34 3.59
CA GLU A 116 -14.93 -0.33 4.54
C GLU A 116 -13.62 -0.71 3.88
N ILE A 117 -12.54 -0.64 4.66
CA ILE A 117 -11.23 -1.16 4.28
C ILE A 117 -10.51 -1.73 5.50
N ARG A 118 -9.85 -2.89 5.34
CA ARG A 118 -8.97 -3.46 6.36
C ARG A 118 -7.53 -3.07 6.04
N TRP A 119 -6.88 -2.43 6.99
CA TRP A 119 -5.50 -2.00 6.82
C TRP A 119 -4.74 -2.01 8.14
N SER A 120 -3.40 -1.98 8.05
CA SER A 120 -2.50 -1.92 9.18
C SER A 120 -1.48 -0.81 8.98
N PRO A 121 -1.08 -0.06 10.01
CA PRO A 121 0.10 0.78 9.93
C PRO A 121 1.36 -0.06 9.71
N ALA A 122 2.41 0.55 9.17
CA ALA A 122 3.66 -0.11 8.83
C ALA A 122 4.85 0.65 9.40
N VAL A 123 5.91 -0.05 9.73
CA VAL A 123 7.14 0.56 10.25
C VAL A 123 7.84 1.33 9.12
N ARG A 124 8.24 2.57 9.39
CA ARG A 124 9.02 3.38 8.46
C ARG A 124 10.48 3.45 8.88
N VAL A 125 11.38 3.19 7.94
CA VAL A 125 12.83 3.29 8.12
C VAL A 125 13.35 4.35 7.17
N THR A 126 13.88 5.43 7.72
CA THR A 126 14.51 6.54 6.99
C THR A 126 16.01 6.56 7.18
N THR A 127 16.48 5.95 8.27
CA THR A 127 17.90 5.84 8.62
C THR A 127 18.22 4.44 9.11
N MET A 128 19.45 4.04 8.95
CA MET A 128 20.02 2.81 9.48
C MET A 128 21.37 3.12 10.13
N GLN A 129 21.53 2.70 11.39
CA GLN A 129 22.73 3.01 12.19
C GLN A 129 23.08 4.51 12.21
N GLY A 130 22.04 5.37 12.26
CA GLY A 130 22.19 6.83 12.33
C GLY A 130 22.47 7.53 10.99
N ALA A 131 22.55 6.79 9.88
CA ALA A 131 22.76 7.32 8.54
C ALA A 131 21.59 7.00 7.59
N ALA A 132 21.48 7.74 6.50
CA ALA A 132 20.53 7.42 5.43
C ALA A 132 20.76 6.01 4.89
N VAL A 133 19.66 5.30 4.56
CA VAL A 133 19.76 3.96 4.00
C VAL A 133 20.27 4.04 2.57
N ARG A 134 21.46 3.52 2.32
CA ARG A 134 22.11 3.56 1.01
C ARG A 134 22.39 2.16 0.51
N ILE A 135 22.07 1.93 -0.75
CA ILE A 135 22.34 0.70 -1.47
C ILE A 135 23.31 1.05 -2.59
N TYR A 136 24.47 0.43 -2.59
CA TYR A 136 25.56 0.84 -3.46
C TYR A 136 25.59 0.02 -4.75
N GLU A 137 26.21 0.57 -5.79
CA GLU A 137 26.46 -0.14 -7.03
C GLU A 137 27.39 -1.33 -6.83
N THR A 138 27.31 -2.30 -7.74
CA THR A 138 28.03 -3.57 -7.63
C THR A 138 29.56 -3.45 -7.68
N ALA A 139 30.08 -2.39 -8.26
CA ALA A 139 31.50 -2.08 -8.28
C ALA A 139 32.03 -1.55 -6.94
N SER A 140 31.15 -1.18 -6.03
CA SER A 140 31.48 -0.64 -4.71
C SER A 140 31.92 -1.76 -3.75
N GLY A 141 32.76 -1.41 -2.77
CA GLY A 141 33.05 -2.28 -1.62
C GLY A 141 31.93 -2.32 -0.56
N PHE A 142 30.84 -1.54 -0.75
CA PHE A 142 29.68 -1.51 0.14
C PHE A 142 28.55 -2.39 -0.37
N GLY A 143 27.51 -2.60 0.46
CA GLY A 143 26.40 -3.50 0.13
C GLY A 143 25.51 -2.99 -1.01
N SER A 144 25.20 -3.87 -1.97
CA SER A 144 24.32 -3.61 -3.12
C SER A 144 22.92 -4.20 -2.95
N GLY A 145 22.64 -4.85 -1.84
CA GLY A 145 21.33 -5.44 -1.52
C GLY A 145 20.84 -5.03 -0.15
N LEU A 146 19.54 -5.18 0.04
CA LEU A 146 18.84 -4.84 1.26
C LEU A 146 18.02 -6.05 1.73
N ALA A 147 18.24 -6.47 2.98
CA ALA A 147 17.40 -7.46 3.64
C ALA A 147 16.41 -6.78 4.58
N ILE A 148 15.16 -7.25 4.56
CA ILE A 148 14.10 -6.83 5.48
C ILE A 148 13.77 -8.04 6.36
N GLN A 149 14.50 -8.19 7.47
CA GLN A 149 14.37 -9.33 8.38
C GLN A 149 13.89 -8.86 9.74
N GLY A 150 12.85 -9.51 10.25
CA GLY A 150 12.36 -9.28 11.61
C GLY A 150 12.09 -7.82 11.95
N GLY A 151 11.69 -7.06 10.93
CA GLY A 151 11.43 -5.66 11.11
C GLY A 151 12.65 -4.73 10.99
N ILE A 152 13.81 -5.23 10.61
CA ILE A 152 15.04 -4.44 10.47
C ILE A 152 15.53 -4.48 9.03
N ALA A 153 15.60 -3.30 8.39
CA ALA A 153 16.25 -3.13 7.11
C ALA A 153 17.76 -2.96 7.30
N ARG A 154 18.58 -3.70 6.54
CA ARG A 154 20.03 -3.59 6.58
C ARG A 154 20.66 -3.77 5.22
N ASN A 155 21.75 -3.07 4.96
CA ASN A 155 22.56 -3.29 3.77
C ASN A 155 23.37 -4.58 3.93
N LEU A 156 23.42 -5.37 2.87
CA LEU A 156 24.25 -6.57 2.79
C LEU A 156 25.25 -6.43 1.64
N ILE A 157 26.44 -7.00 1.83
CA ILE A 157 27.43 -7.09 0.75
C ILE A 157 26.96 -8.14 -0.25
N VAL A 158 27.13 -7.88 -1.55
CA VAL A 158 26.73 -8.79 -2.64
C VAL A 158 27.27 -10.21 -2.45
N ALA A 159 28.52 -10.32 -2.01
CA ALA A 159 29.19 -11.60 -1.80
C ALA A 159 28.62 -12.44 -0.65
N SER A 160 27.89 -11.84 0.29
CA SER A 160 27.20 -12.52 1.39
C SER A 160 25.73 -12.83 1.08
N GLY A 161 25.29 -12.60 -0.12
CA GLY A 161 23.98 -12.40 -0.71
C GLY A 161 22.90 -13.44 -0.56
N ALA A 162 22.89 -14.32 0.44
CA ALA A 162 21.80 -15.29 0.58
C ALA A 162 20.45 -14.66 0.97
N ASP A 163 20.44 -13.52 1.68
CA ASP A 163 19.26 -13.02 2.39
C ASP A 163 18.70 -11.67 1.91
N TRP A 164 19.00 -11.26 0.72
CA TRP A 164 18.43 -10.02 0.18
C TRP A 164 16.95 -10.17 -0.15
N ASP A 165 16.24 -9.08 0.04
CA ASP A 165 14.87 -8.91 -0.42
C ASP A 165 14.76 -7.90 -1.57
N PHE A 166 15.72 -7.01 -1.67
CA PHE A 166 15.77 -5.98 -2.70
C PHE A 166 17.22 -5.67 -3.06
N GLY A 167 17.49 -5.39 -4.31
CA GLY A 167 18.83 -5.03 -4.77
C GLY A 167 18.81 -4.03 -5.92
N ILE A 168 20.02 -3.54 -6.23
CA ILE A 168 20.27 -2.70 -7.38
C ILE A 168 21.42 -3.27 -8.23
N GLU A 169 21.38 -3.01 -9.51
CA GLU A 169 22.44 -3.33 -10.46
C GLU A 169 22.65 -2.16 -11.42
N THR A 170 23.91 -1.75 -11.60
CA THR A 170 24.31 -0.74 -12.58
C THR A 170 25.11 -1.40 -13.67
N ARG A 171 24.51 -1.68 -14.84
CA ARG A 171 25.19 -2.29 -16.00
C ARG A 171 25.87 -1.27 -16.90
N SER A 172 25.41 -0.03 -16.84
CA SER A 172 25.96 1.09 -17.59
C SER A 172 25.86 2.36 -16.76
N ALA A 173 26.52 3.42 -17.22
CA ALA A 173 26.41 4.73 -16.60
C ALA A 173 24.98 5.31 -16.65
N ASP A 174 24.15 4.82 -17.55
CA ASP A 174 22.84 5.39 -17.88
C ASP A 174 21.65 4.52 -17.46
N THR A 175 21.87 3.31 -16.92
CA THR A 175 20.78 2.38 -16.57
C THR A 175 20.97 1.82 -15.17
N LEU A 176 19.97 2.01 -14.34
CA LEU A 176 19.81 1.39 -13.02
C LEU A 176 18.78 0.26 -13.12
N ARG A 177 19.11 -0.95 -12.65
CA ARG A 177 18.12 -2.00 -12.42
C ARG A 177 17.84 -2.11 -10.94
N ILE A 178 16.55 -2.26 -10.61
CA ILE A 178 16.09 -2.44 -9.22
C ILE A 178 15.06 -3.56 -9.17
N GLY A 179 15.05 -4.32 -8.10
CA GLY A 179 14.02 -5.36 -7.93
C GLY A 179 14.47 -6.55 -7.09
N SER A 180 13.89 -7.70 -7.41
CA SER A 180 14.17 -8.95 -6.72
C SER A 180 15.59 -9.46 -7.06
N PRO A 181 16.29 -10.03 -6.08
CA PRO A 181 17.69 -10.46 -6.23
C PRO A 181 17.93 -11.45 -7.36
N GLY A 182 17.05 -12.45 -7.52
CA GLY A 182 17.22 -13.46 -8.57
C GLY A 182 17.08 -12.91 -9.99
N SER A 183 16.45 -11.74 -10.16
CA SER A 183 16.30 -11.08 -11.48
C SER A 183 17.42 -10.10 -11.81
N LEU A 184 18.38 -9.88 -10.88
CA LEU A 184 19.47 -8.92 -11.01
C LEU A 184 20.81 -9.58 -11.39
N ASN A 185 20.85 -10.70 -12.04
CA ASN A 185 22.07 -11.36 -12.58
C ASN A 185 23.32 -11.35 -11.67
N TYR A 186 23.12 -11.46 -10.39
CA TYR A 186 24.26 -11.72 -9.48
C TYR A 186 24.59 -13.21 -9.50
N SER A 187 25.78 -13.56 -9.93
CA SER A 187 26.22 -14.96 -10.02
C SER A 187 26.20 -15.71 -8.68
N SER A 188 26.20 -14.98 -7.58
CA SER A 188 26.15 -15.53 -6.21
C SER A 188 24.72 -15.78 -5.69
N ILE A 189 23.68 -15.32 -6.41
CA ILE A 189 22.29 -15.45 -5.98
C ILE A 189 21.52 -16.24 -7.03
N VAL A 190 21.30 -17.51 -6.72
CA VAL A 190 20.44 -18.37 -7.55
C VAL A 190 19.10 -18.53 -6.86
N ARG A 191 18.05 -17.95 -7.44
CA ARG A 191 16.68 -18.06 -6.95
C ARG A 191 15.73 -18.37 -8.10
N THR A 192 14.75 -19.20 -7.82
CA THR A 192 13.62 -19.41 -8.75
C THR A 192 12.54 -18.36 -8.51
N PRO A 193 11.66 -18.08 -9.48
CA PRO A 193 10.56 -17.15 -9.30
C PRO A 193 9.67 -17.47 -8.09
N ALA A 194 9.56 -18.74 -7.73
CA ALA A 194 8.76 -19.19 -6.58
C ALA A 194 9.45 -18.94 -5.23
N THR A 195 10.77 -18.80 -5.21
CA THR A 195 11.58 -18.66 -3.99
C THR A 195 12.20 -17.28 -3.84
N ASP A 196 11.92 -16.38 -4.78
CA ASP A 196 12.44 -15.01 -4.76
C ASP A 196 11.41 -14.01 -4.21
N THR A 197 11.87 -12.82 -3.88
CA THR A 197 11.05 -11.69 -3.48
C THR A 197 10.11 -11.31 -4.63
N ARG A 198 8.83 -11.20 -4.34
CA ARG A 198 7.86 -10.70 -5.31
C ARG A 198 7.96 -9.17 -5.40
N THR A 199 7.77 -8.64 -6.58
CA THR A 199 7.73 -7.18 -6.80
C THR A 199 6.35 -6.74 -7.26
N GLY A 200 6.00 -5.49 -7.00
CA GLY A 200 4.79 -4.89 -7.53
C GLY A 200 4.73 -5.00 -9.05
N ASP A 201 3.51 -4.94 -9.60
CA ASP A 201 3.29 -5.02 -11.05
C ASP A 201 3.79 -3.78 -11.79
N GLN A 202 4.03 -2.69 -11.07
CA GLN A 202 4.48 -1.43 -11.66
C GLN A 202 5.42 -0.66 -10.75
N LEU A 203 6.18 0.27 -11.35
CA LEU A 203 6.88 1.35 -10.66
C LEU A 203 5.99 2.60 -10.61
N TYR A 204 6.02 3.27 -9.48
CA TYR A 204 5.40 4.59 -9.31
C TYR A 204 6.49 5.64 -9.42
N LEU A 205 6.46 6.37 -10.52
CA LEU A 205 7.53 7.31 -10.92
C LEU A 205 7.14 8.75 -10.57
N ASN A 206 8.15 9.63 -10.52
CA ASN A 206 7.96 11.07 -10.26
C ASN A 206 7.23 11.38 -8.95
N VAL A 207 7.53 10.61 -7.92
CA VAL A 207 6.99 10.79 -6.57
C VAL A 207 8.02 11.46 -5.64
N ASP A 208 7.53 12.24 -4.68
CA ASP A 208 8.36 12.96 -3.72
C ASP A 208 8.41 12.25 -2.36
N SER A 209 7.54 11.26 -2.14
CA SER A 209 7.49 10.50 -0.88
C SER A 209 6.74 9.18 -1.01
N LEU A 210 6.98 8.27 -0.06
CA LEU A 210 6.22 7.01 0.08
C LEU A 210 4.71 7.19 0.17
N SER A 211 4.26 8.27 0.83
CA SER A 211 2.84 8.50 1.10
C SER A 211 2.04 8.96 -0.12
N GLN A 212 2.70 9.34 -1.20
CA GLN A 212 2.02 9.63 -2.47
C GLN A 212 1.49 8.37 -3.16
N VAL A 213 2.06 7.21 -2.85
CA VAL A 213 1.60 5.92 -3.35
C VAL A 213 0.76 5.25 -2.28
N PHE A 214 -0.56 5.19 -2.49
CA PHE A 214 -1.46 4.51 -1.57
C PHE A 214 -1.25 3.00 -1.64
N ASP A 215 -1.12 2.36 -0.48
CA ASP A 215 -0.85 0.92 -0.38
C ASP A 215 -1.93 0.11 -1.08
N THR A 216 -3.18 0.55 -0.96
CA THR A 216 -4.35 -0.11 -1.56
C THR A 216 -4.44 -0.03 -3.08
N GLN A 217 -3.58 0.74 -3.74
CA GLN A 217 -3.49 0.78 -5.20
C GLN A 217 -2.37 -0.12 -5.75
N VAL A 218 -1.51 -0.63 -4.86
CA VAL A 218 -0.38 -1.47 -5.23
C VAL A 218 -0.85 -2.91 -5.42
N GLN A 219 -0.56 -3.48 -6.58
CA GLN A 219 -0.76 -4.91 -6.87
C GLN A 219 0.58 -5.62 -6.86
N MET A 220 0.63 -6.79 -6.23
CA MET A 220 1.82 -7.63 -6.21
C MET A 220 1.83 -8.57 -7.40
N GLY A 221 2.95 -8.59 -8.11
CA GLY A 221 3.21 -9.49 -9.21
C GLY A 221 4.18 -10.62 -8.84
N ALA A 222 4.72 -11.28 -9.84
CA ALA A 222 5.82 -12.22 -9.70
C ALA A 222 7.13 -11.52 -9.30
N ALA A 223 8.17 -12.29 -8.97
CA ALA A 223 9.52 -11.78 -8.84
C ALA A 223 9.98 -11.11 -10.13
N GLY A 224 10.79 -10.07 -10.04
CA GLY A 224 11.32 -9.39 -11.21
C GLY A 224 12.04 -8.09 -10.89
N SER A 225 12.63 -7.49 -11.92
CA SER A 225 13.33 -6.22 -11.83
C SER A 225 12.92 -5.27 -12.96
N PHE A 226 13.15 -3.99 -12.72
CA PHE A 226 12.90 -2.91 -13.67
C PHE A 226 14.22 -2.28 -14.09
N ALA A 227 14.42 -2.08 -15.37
CA ALA A 227 15.51 -1.30 -15.92
C ALA A 227 15.08 0.16 -16.10
N ILE A 228 15.79 1.08 -15.50
CA ILE A 228 15.43 2.47 -15.38
C ILE A 228 16.50 3.32 -16.09
N PRO A 229 16.20 4.01 -17.18
CA PRO A 229 17.10 5.01 -17.77
C PRO A 229 17.24 6.19 -16.82
N LEU A 230 18.43 6.43 -16.29
CA LEU A 230 18.69 7.42 -15.27
C LEU A 230 18.39 8.86 -15.68
N ARG A 231 18.55 9.16 -16.99
CA ARG A 231 18.35 10.52 -17.51
C ARG A 231 16.90 10.96 -17.63
N THR A 232 15.94 10.03 -17.50
CA THR A 232 14.51 10.31 -17.67
C THR A 232 13.79 10.52 -16.34
N ILE A 233 14.46 10.26 -15.20
CA ILE A 233 13.85 10.32 -13.88
C ILE A 233 14.49 11.44 -13.08
N THR A 234 13.72 12.49 -12.85
CA THR A 234 14.16 13.69 -12.10
C THR A 234 13.68 13.70 -10.64
N LYS A 235 12.62 12.94 -10.34
CA LYS A 235 12.09 12.75 -9.00
C LYS A 235 12.24 11.29 -8.56
N GLY A 236 11.90 11.01 -7.31
CA GLY A 236 11.97 9.66 -6.77
C GLY A 236 10.97 8.69 -7.40
N LEU A 237 11.12 7.44 -7.06
CA LEU A 237 10.20 6.37 -7.44
C LEU A 237 9.89 5.45 -6.26
N VAL A 238 8.74 4.78 -6.32
CA VAL A 238 8.34 3.76 -5.34
C VAL A 238 8.19 2.41 -6.04
N LEU A 239 8.79 1.38 -5.44
CA LEU A 239 8.60 -0.03 -5.76
C LEU A 239 8.04 -0.76 -4.53
N ALA A 240 6.99 -1.54 -4.71
CA ALA A 240 6.50 -2.46 -3.69
C ALA A 240 7.15 -3.83 -3.84
N ILE A 241 7.40 -4.49 -2.71
CA ILE A 241 7.91 -5.86 -2.66
C ILE A 241 7.15 -6.68 -1.61
N GLN A 242 7.17 -7.99 -1.80
CA GLN A 242 6.83 -8.97 -0.76
C GLN A 242 8.00 -9.91 -0.60
N THR A 243 8.61 -9.92 0.59
CA THR A 243 9.76 -10.76 0.92
C THR A 243 9.39 -12.24 0.84
N ARG A 244 10.39 -13.10 0.80
CA ARG A 244 10.19 -14.57 0.89
C ARG A 244 9.48 -15.01 2.16
N ALA A 245 9.66 -14.26 3.25
CA ALA A 245 8.96 -14.50 4.51
C ALA A 245 7.51 -14.00 4.52
N GLY A 246 7.04 -13.38 3.42
CA GLY A 246 5.68 -12.87 3.30
C GLY A 246 5.48 -11.45 3.81
N ASN A 247 6.53 -10.75 4.23
CA ASN A 247 6.43 -9.36 4.67
C ASN A 247 6.32 -8.42 3.48
N PHE A 248 5.35 -7.52 3.51
CA PHE A 248 5.21 -6.49 2.48
C PHE A 248 6.05 -5.27 2.82
N ALA A 249 6.58 -4.62 1.78
CA ALA A 249 7.27 -3.33 1.91
C ALA A 249 7.05 -2.44 0.67
N LYS A 250 7.13 -1.13 0.88
CA LYS A 250 7.35 -0.13 -0.17
C LYS A 250 8.74 0.46 0.01
N ILE A 251 9.46 0.58 -1.08
CA ILE A 251 10.80 1.16 -1.14
C ILE A 251 10.71 2.42 -1.99
N PHE A 252 11.00 3.56 -1.38
CA PHE A 252 11.11 4.83 -2.06
C PHE A 252 12.57 5.10 -2.37
N VAL A 253 12.92 5.10 -3.63
CA VAL A 253 14.24 5.51 -4.12
C VAL A 253 14.22 7.01 -4.33
N LYS A 254 15.01 7.74 -3.55
CA LYS A 254 15.06 9.19 -3.58
C LYS A 254 15.88 9.70 -4.76
N SER A 255 15.46 10.79 -5.33
CA SER A 255 16.27 11.57 -6.26
C SER A 255 16.97 12.71 -5.53
N ALA A 256 18.23 12.96 -5.90
CA ALA A 256 18.95 14.16 -5.53
C ALA A 256 19.61 14.76 -6.78
N ASN A 257 19.51 16.06 -6.95
CA ASN A 257 20.02 16.78 -8.13
C ASN A 257 19.50 16.17 -9.46
N ASN A 258 18.23 15.80 -9.50
CA ASN A 258 17.59 15.14 -10.63
C ASN A 258 18.22 13.79 -11.01
N SER A 259 18.79 13.07 -10.06
CA SER A 259 19.36 11.72 -10.28
C SER A 259 18.97 10.78 -9.14
N LEU A 260 18.61 9.56 -9.51
CA LEU A 260 18.41 8.46 -8.55
C LEU A 260 19.73 7.88 -8.07
N LEU A 261 20.73 7.80 -8.98
CA LEU A 261 22.04 7.28 -8.66
C LEU A 261 22.95 8.45 -8.27
N GLN A 262 23.39 8.44 -7.03
CA GLN A 262 24.10 9.50 -6.36
C GLN A 262 25.56 9.08 -6.08
N GLY A 263 26.41 10.05 -5.74
CA GLY A 263 27.82 9.82 -5.40
C GLY A 263 28.72 9.68 -6.65
N THR A 264 29.93 9.17 -6.44
CA THR A 264 30.96 9.06 -7.47
C THR A 264 31.40 7.60 -7.60
N ALA A 265 31.57 7.14 -8.84
CA ALA A 265 32.11 5.79 -9.09
C ALA A 265 33.46 5.58 -8.39
N PRO A 266 33.74 4.38 -7.87
CA PRO A 266 32.93 3.16 -7.89
C PRO A 266 31.91 3.05 -6.75
N ASN A 267 31.68 4.10 -5.97
CA ASN A 267 30.85 4.10 -4.77
C ASN A 267 29.52 4.88 -4.98
N ARG A 268 28.95 4.82 -6.19
CA ARG A 268 27.62 5.38 -6.41
C ARG A 268 26.57 4.56 -5.67
N TYR A 269 25.50 5.20 -5.26
CA TYR A 269 24.43 4.59 -4.47
C TYR A 269 23.05 5.15 -4.82
N VAL A 270 22.04 4.42 -4.45
CA VAL A 270 20.68 4.96 -4.30
C VAL A 270 20.38 5.15 -2.81
N GLU A 271 19.77 6.27 -2.47
CA GLU A 271 19.25 6.50 -1.12
C GLU A 271 17.79 6.10 -1.07
N VAL A 272 17.39 5.32 -0.06
CA VAL A 272 16.04 4.77 0.05
C VAL A 272 15.40 5.07 1.39
N GLU A 273 14.07 5.20 1.37
CA GLU A 273 13.22 5.07 2.54
C GLU A 273 12.34 3.83 2.37
N ILE A 274 12.06 3.17 3.48
CA ILE A 274 11.34 1.89 3.47
C ILE A 274 10.14 2.00 4.39
N SER A 275 9.01 1.51 3.94
CA SER A 275 7.84 1.28 4.78
C SER A 275 7.49 -0.21 4.67
N TYR A 276 7.50 -0.95 5.78
CA TYR A 276 7.30 -2.40 5.74
C TYR A 276 6.37 -2.89 6.85
N GLN A 277 5.67 -4.01 6.58
CA GLN A 277 4.88 -4.72 7.57
C GLN A 277 5.77 -5.67 8.38
N PRO A 278 5.82 -5.52 9.71
CA PRO A 278 6.64 -6.40 10.55
C PRO A 278 6.08 -7.82 10.66
N VAL A 279 4.79 -8.02 10.35
CA VAL A 279 4.10 -9.31 10.38
C VAL A 279 3.84 -9.77 8.96
N ALA A 280 4.17 -11.03 8.67
CA ALA A 280 3.95 -11.63 7.36
C ALA A 280 2.44 -11.69 7.00
N ASN A 281 2.14 -11.51 5.72
CA ASN A 281 0.80 -11.60 5.14
C ASN A 281 -0.24 -10.61 5.71
N VAL A 282 0.20 -9.60 6.45
CA VAL A 282 -0.67 -8.50 6.87
C VAL A 282 -0.97 -7.63 5.65
N PRO A 283 -2.21 -7.16 5.44
CA PRO A 283 -2.58 -6.35 4.29
C PRO A 283 -1.73 -5.09 4.18
N TYR A 284 -1.05 -4.94 3.05
CA TYR A 284 -0.22 -3.78 2.71
C TYR A 284 -0.20 -3.49 1.22
N ALA A 285 -0.56 -4.46 0.42
CA ALA A 285 -0.78 -4.36 -1.01
C ALA A 285 -1.93 -5.29 -1.39
N LEU A 286 -2.52 -5.06 -2.55
CA LEU A 286 -3.57 -5.93 -3.07
C LEU A 286 -2.97 -7.32 -3.37
N ALA A 287 -3.81 -8.34 -3.26
CA ALA A 287 -3.44 -9.69 -3.64
C ALA A 287 -2.88 -9.72 -5.08
N PRO A 288 -2.01 -10.69 -5.41
CA PRO A 288 -1.49 -10.83 -6.76
C PRO A 288 -2.62 -10.89 -7.77
N SER A 289 -2.48 -10.14 -8.86
CA SER A 289 -3.35 -10.30 -10.01
C SER A 289 -3.20 -11.71 -10.56
N LEU A 290 -4.31 -12.41 -10.79
CA LEU A 290 -4.32 -13.73 -11.45
C LEU A 290 -3.97 -13.63 -12.94
N ASN A 291 -3.99 -12.43 -13.50
CA ASN A 291 -3.53 -12.13 -14.85
C ASN A 291 -2.25 -11.30 -14.76
N PRO A 292 -1.09 -11.83 -15.12
CA PRO A 292 0.12 -11.04 -15.23
C PRO A 292 -0.01 -10.07 -16.42
N MET A 293 -0.64 -8.93 -16.21
CA MET A 293 -0.41 -7.80 -17.10
C MET A 293 1.06 -7.43 -16.96
N ALA A 294 1.74 -7.26 -18.09
CA ALA A 294 3.10 -6.75 -18.09
C ALA A 294 3.16 -5.51 -17.21
N ALA A 295 3.99 -5.58 -16.18
CA ALA A 295 4.15 -4.46 -15.25
C ALA A 295 4.66 -3.23 -16.03
N LYS A 296 3.92 -2.15 -15.97
CA LYS A 296 4.20 -0.93 -16.73
C LYS A 296 4.40 0.23 -15.78
N GLY A 297 5.59 0.83 -15.82
CA GLY A 297 5.79 2.18 -15.33
C GLY A 297 5.62 3.16 -16.50
N PHE A 298 4.94 4.28 -16.28
CA PHE A 298 4.77 5.31 -17.29
C PHE A 298 5.45 6.61 -16.88
N ILE A 299 6.31 7.12 -17.78
CA ILE A 299 6.68 8.54 -17.82
C ILE A 299 6.40 8.98 -19.26
N ASP A 300 5.51 9.92 -19.47
CA ASP A 300 5.25 10.60 -20.75
C ASP A 300 5.60 9.78 -22.01
N GLY A 301 4.94 8.63 -22.18
CA GLY A 301 5.13 7.74 -23.31
C GLY A 301 6.25 6.70 -23.21
N VAL A 302 7.04 6.70 -22.13
CA VAL A 302 8.06 5.67 -21.88
C VAL A 302 7.47 4.55 -21.02
N THR A 303 7.47 3.32 -21.56
CA THR A 303 7.03 2.13 -20.84
C THR A 303 8.23 1.36 -20.30
N PHE A 304 8.29 1.13 -19.00
CA PHE A 304 9.28 0.25 -18.39
C PHE A 304 8.72 -1.16 -18.32
N THR A 305 9.45 -2.11 -18.87
CA THR A 305 9.07 -3.52 -18.85
C THR A 305 9.76 -4.20 -17.68
N LYS A 306 8.99 -4.91 -16.86
CA LYS A 306 9.50 -5.79 -15.83
C LYS A 306 10.13 -7.01 -16.49
N VAL A 307 11.38 -7.30 -16.10
CA VAL A 307 12.07 -8.53 -16.48
C VAL A 307 11.85 -9.54 -15.36
N THR A 308 11.21 -10.65 -15.67
CA THR A 308 11.09 -11.81 -14.78
C THR A 308 12.34 -12.68 -14.88
N PRO A 309 12.70 -13.41 -13.82
CA PRO A 309 13.83 -14.35 -13.84
C PRO A 309 13.67 -15.44 -14.86
#